data_28ca7bc7dedfbbcf06c463982e1795a0
#
_entry.id   28ca7bc7dedfbbcf06c463982e1795a0
#
_cell.length_a   1.000
_cell.length_b   1.000
_cell.length_c   1.000
_cell.angle_alpha   90.00
_cell.angle_beta   90.00
_cell.angle_gamma   90.00
#
_symmetry.space_group_name_H-M   'P 1'
#
loop_
_entity.id
_entity.type
_entity.pdbx_description
1 polymer ?
#
loop_
_entity_poly.entity_id
_entity_poly.type
_entity_poly.pdbx_seq_one_letter_code
_entity_poly.pdbx_strand_id
1 'polypeptide(L)'
;MMRIFVSGATGYLGYHFVKVAINQGHEVLCLKRSTSKSLFESDIEEKIQWVINDDNLKSKVDSFQPDVLFHAAWGGVRGLERNNVDIQKENLVMSHNLFTLYPYNQIIAIGSQAEYGYYSDIISEDHPLNPTMEYAKAKVQCCNEMKAYCEEKNIEWQWIRIFSVFGEKQTGGLIKLAIEKCLNGEMSFDTTPGEQKYSYLYAEDFGKVICNMLGSKGKSGIYNLSQPLCLKSNKEILQAVKTLTKSDIRLNFGAMPYPNGQVMLMDGSVEKFEKAFGKVPYTDFNIALKQTINSFR
;
A
#
# COMPACT_ATOMS: atom_id res chain seq x y z
N MET A 1 13.72 -19.42 -0.83
CA MET A 1 12.32 -19.70 -1.20
C MET A 1 11.49 -19.70 0.08
N MET A 2 10.36 -18.99 0.11
CA MET A 2 9.42 -18.91 1.24
C MET A 2 8.03 -19.26 0.75
N ARG A 3 7.18 -19.81 1.60
CA ARG A 3 5.75 -20.00 1.38
C ARG A 3 4.99 -18.86 2.05
N ILE A 4 4.22 -18.11 1.27
CA ILE A 4 3.61 -16.86 1.74
C ILE A 4 2.10 -16.94 1.59
N PHE A 5 1.39 -16.76 2.70
CA PHE A 5 -0.05 -16.55 2.66
C PHE A 5 -0.34 -15.06 2.50
N VAL A 6 -1.12 -14.69 1.49
CA VAL A 6 -1.34 -13.31 1.10
C VAL A 6 -2.81 -12.95 1.21
N SER A 7 -3.16 -11.97 2.02
CA SER A 7 -4.46 -11.32 1.98
C SER A 7 -4.38 -9.99 1.23
N GLY A 8 -5.39 -9.70 0.40
CA GLY A 8 -5.41 -8.49 -0.42
C GLY A 8 -4.64 -8.59 -1.74
N ALA A 9 -4.32 -9.80 -2.22
CA ALA A 9 -3.64 -10.04 -3.51
C ALA A 9 -4.40 -9.46 -4.72
N THR A 10 -5.73 -9.40 -4.66
CA THR A 10 -6.58 -8.79 -5.69
C THR A 10 -6.66 -7.26 -5.60
N GLY A 11 -6.00 -6.66 -4.60
CA GLY A 11 -5.87 -5.23 -4.42
C GLY A 11 -4.57 -4.70 -5.02
N TYR A 12 -4.47 -3.36 -5.08
CA TYR A 12 -3.35 -2.66 -5.68
C TYR A 12 -1.96 -3.05 -5.12
N LEU A 13 -1.77 -2.94 -3.81
CA LEU A 13 -0.48 -3.25 -3.17
C LEU A 13 -0.17 -4.74 -3.18
N GLY A 14 -1.19 -5.58 -2.94
CA GLY A 14 -1.02 -7.02 -2.97
C GLY A 14 -0.64 -7.56 -4.34
N TYR A 15 -1.19 -6.98 -5.42
CA TYR A 15 -0.80 -7.30 -6.79
C TYR A 15 0.71 -7.11 -7.00
N HIS A 16 1.24 -5.93 -6.66
CA HIS A 16 2.67 -5.64 -6.86
C HIS A 16 3.58 -6.52 -6.01
N PHE A 17 3.19 -6.77 -4.76
CA PHE A 17 3.95 -7.69 -3.91
C PHE A 17 3.98 -9.11 -4.48
N VAL A 18 2.82 -9.68 -4.81
CA VAL A 18 2.71 -11.06 -5.34
C VAL A 18 3.49 -11.22 -6.63
N LYS A 19 3.41 -10.26 -7.55
CA LYS A 19 4.19 -10.26 -8.80
C LYS A 19 5.69 -10.35 -8.54
N VAL A 20 6.21 -9.53 -7.64
CA VAL A 20 7.64 -9.55 -7.29
C VAL A 20 8.00 -10.85 -6.56
N ALA A 21 7.18 -11.31 -5.62
CA ALA A 21 7.43 -12.54 -4.86
C ALA A 21 7.55 -13.77 -5.77
N ILE A 22 6.62 -13.92 -6.72
CA ILE A 22 6.65 -15.01 -7.71
C ILE A 22 7.91 -14.93 -8.59
N ASN A 23 8.27 -13.73 -9.06
CA ASN A 23 9.47 -13.53 -9.90
C ASN A 23 10.77 -13.83 -9.12
N GLN A 24 10.76 -13.73 -7.79
CA GLN A 24 11.88 -14.12 -6.92
C GLN A 24 11.83 -15.59 -6.50
N GLY A 25 10.89 -16.38 -7.01
CA GLY A 25 10.79 -17.82 -6.76
C GLY A 25 10.13 -18.18 -5.43
N HIS A 26 9.33 -17.29 -4.84
CA HIS A 26 8.50 -17.62 -3.68
C HIS A 26 7.21 -18.31 -4.11
N GLU A 27 6.66 -19.16 -3.24
CA GLU A 27 5.34 -19.78 -3.40
C GLU A 27 4.29 -18.90 -2.69
N VAL A 28 3.15 -18.71 -3.33
CA VAL A 28 2.07 -17.87 -2.78
C VAL A 28 0.74 -18.59 -2.74
N LEU A 29 0.05 -18.50 -1.59
CA LEU A 29 -1.36 -18.84 -1.41
C LEU A 29 -2.11 -17.53 -1.20
N CYS A 30 -2.97 -17.14 -2.13
CA CYS A 30 -3.63 -15.85 -2.13
C CYS A 30 -5.10 -15.96 -1.75
N LEU A 31 -5.50 -15.23 -0.70
CA LEU A 31 -6.90 -15.15 -0.27
C LEU A 31 -7.66 -14.15 -1.14
N LYS A 32 -8.81 -14.59 -1.67
CA LYS A 32 -9.74 -13.73 -2.41
C LYS A 32 -11.19 -13.96 -1.95
N ARG A 33 -12.06 -12.99 -2.21
CA ARG A 33 -13.51 -13.18 -2.12
C ARG A 33 -13.97 -13.94 -3.37
N SER A 34 -15.05 -14.70 -3.27
CA SER A 34 -15.63 -15.44 -4.40
C SER A 34 -15.95 -14.54 -5.61
N THR A 35 -16.29 -13.27 -5.34
CA THR A 35 -16.62 -12.26 -6.36
C THR A 35 -15.42 -11.49 -6.89
N SER A 36 -14.23 -11.64 -6.29
CA SER A 36 -13.04 -10.90 -6.73
C SER A 36 -12.46 -11.49 -8.01
N LYS A 37 -12.14 -10.60 -8.95
CA LYS A 37 -11.40 -10.97 -10.17
C LYS A 37 -9.90 -10.79 -9.93
N SER A 38 -9.11 -11.65 -10.55
CA SER A 38 -7.66 -11.50 -10.58
C SER A 38 -7.26 -10.31 -11.47
N LEU A 39 -6.16 -9.68 -11.09
CA LEU A 39 -5.53 -8.60 -11.86
C LEU A 39 -4.28 -9.08 -12.61
N PHE A 40 -3.87 -10.32 -12.39
CA PHE A 40 -2.60 -10.85 -12.89
C PHE A 40 -2.70 -11.29 -14.34
N GLU A 41 -1.60 -11.15 -15.04
CA GLU A 41 -1.35 -11.71 -16.36
C GLU A 41 -1.24 -13.26 -16.26
N SER A 42 -1.52 -13.98 -17.34
CA SER A 42 -1.65 -15.45 -17.34
C SER A 42 -0.43 -16.18 -16.80
N ASP A 43 0.77 -15.71 -17.14
CA ASP A 43 2.04 -16.32 -16.73
C ASP A 43 2.33 -16.20 -15.22
N ILE A 44 1.76 -15.19 -14.59
CA ILE A 44 1.80 -15.00 -13.13
C ILE A 44 0.63 -15.73 -12.47
N GLU A 45 -0.58 -15.61 -13.05
CA GLU A 45 -1.81 -16.21 -12.53
C GLU A 45 -1.67 -17.72 -12.33
N GLU A 46 -1.06 -18.44 -13.27
CA GLU A 46 -0.82 -19.88 -13.22
C GLU A 46 0.06 -20.33 -12.04
N LYS A 47 0.87 -19.42 -11.49
CA LYS A 47 1.74 -19.69 -10.34
C LYS A 47 1.09 -19.37 -8.99
N ILE A 48 -0.12 -18.80 -9.01
CA ILE A 48 -0.84 -18.41 -7.79
C ILE A 48 -1.76 -19.55 -7.35
N GLN A 49 -1.61 -20.00 -6.12
CA GLN A 49 -2.63 -20.82 -5.49
C GLN A 49 -3.69 -19.90 -4.88
N TRP A 50 -4.95 -20.10 -5.25
CA TRP A 50 -6.06 -19.29 -4.74
C TRP A 50 -6.86 -20.03 -3.67
N VAL A 51 -7.27 -19.28 -2.64
CA VAL A 51 -8.20 -19.74 -1.63
C VAL A 51 -9.31 -18.71 -1.40
N ILE A 52 -10.50 -19.18 -1.10
CA ILE A 52 -11.65 -18.35 -0.75
C ILE A 52 -11.83 -18.40 0.76
N ASN A 53 -12.37 -17.34 1.36
CA ASN A 53 -12.74 -17.30 2.77
C ASN A 53 -14.04 -18.09 2.96
N ASP A 54 -13.90 -19.41 3.09
CA ASP A 54 -14.95 -20.38 3.34
C ASP A 54 -14.50 -21.38 4.42
N ASP A 55 -15.32 -22.39 4.73
CA ASP A 55 -15.05 -23.41 5.75
C ASP A 55 -13.77 -24.22 5.46
N ASN A 56 -13.27 -24.21 4.24
CA ASN A 56 -12.04 -24.91 3.85
C ASN A 56 -10.78 -24.05 3.98
N LEU A 57 -10.89 -22.77 4.32
CA LEU A 57 -9.74 -21.86 4.41
C LEU A 57 -8.66 -22.42 5.32
N LYS A 58 -9.04 -22.82 6.55
CA LYS A 58 -8.10 -23.35 7.55
C LYS A 58 -7.35 -24.58 7.03
N SER A 59 -8.06 -25.56 6.46
CA SER A 59 -7.44 -26.79 5.96
C SER A 59 -6.48 -26.54 4.80
N LYS A 60 -6.81 -25.59 3.91
CA LYS A 60 -5.92 -25.19 2.79
C LYS A 60 -4.67 -24.46 3.27
N VAL A 61 -4.81 -23.57 4.25
CA VAL A 61 -3.66 -22.89 4.86
C VAL A 61 -2.77 -23.89 5.60
N ASP A 62 -3.36 -24.83 6.35
CA ASP A 62 -2.61 -25.90 7.04
C ASP A 62 -1.85 -26.79 6.04
N SER A 63 -2.46 -27.14 4.91
CA SER A 63 -1.81 -27.94 3.87
C SER A 63 -0.69 -27.17 3.16
N PHE A 64 -0.86 -25.86 2.96
CA PHE A 64 0.14 -24.98 2.34
C PHE A 64 1.32 -24.71 3.27
N GLN A 65 1.11 -24.70 4.58
CA GLN A 65 2.11 -24.42 5.63
C GLN A 65 2.93 -23.14 5.38
N PRO A 66 2.29 -21.97 5.39
CA PRO A 66 2.98 -20.72 5.08
C PRO A 66 4.01 -20.35 6.15
N ASP A 67 5.16 -19.86 5.71
CA ASP A 67 6.17 -19.29 6.60
C ASP A 67 5.76 -17.87 7.05
N VAL A 68 5.13 -17.12 6.13
CA VAL A 68 4.83 -15.71 6.30
C VAL A 68 3.37 -15.43 5.95
N LEU A 69 2.72 -14.57 6.77
CA LEU A 69 1.50 -13.87 6.38
C LEU A 69 1.86 -12.46 5.90
N PHE A 70 1.52 -12.14 4.65
CA PHE A 70 1.46 -10.76 4.17
C PHE A 70 0.01 -10.28 4.18
N HIS A 71 -0.29 -9.30 5.04
CA HIS A 71 -1.65 -8.78 5.24
C HIS A 71 -1.81 -7.37 4.68
N ALA A 72 -2.41 -7.26 3.49
CA ALA A 72 -2.73 -5.99 2.82
C ALA A 72 -4.24 -5.79 2.55
N ALA A 73 -5.08 -6.78 2.91
CA ALA A 73 -6.53 -6.65 2.76
C ALA A 73 -7.09 -5.61 3.72
N TRP A 74 -7.88 -4.66 3.20
CA TRP A 74 -8.59 -3.66 3.99
C TRP A 74 -9.74 -3.06 3.16
N GLY A 75 -10.95 -3.01 3.71
CA GLY A 75 -12.10 -2.32 3.13
C GLY A 75 -12.17 -0.85 3.55
N GLY A 76 -12.92 -0.03 2.80
CA GLY A 76 -13.18 1.35 3.20
C GLY A 76 -11.95 2.26 3.26
N VAL A 77 -11.02 2.11 2.30
CA VAL A 77 -9.78 2.91 2.27
C VAL A 77 -9.94 4.28 1.60
N ARG A 78 -11.15 4.60 1.09
CA ARG A 78 -11.37 5.81 0.27
C ARG A 78 -12.65 6.56 0.61
N GLY A 79 -12.62 7.85 0.34
CA GLY A 79 -13.79 8.72 0.43
C GLY A 79 -14.48 8.62 1.79
N LEU A 80 -15.80 8.61 1.79
CA LEU A 80 -16.64 8.56 2.98
C LEU A 80 -16.55 7.22 3.73
N GLU A 81 -16.21 6.12 3.04
CA GLU A 81 -16.06 4.80 3.66
C GLU A 81 -14.95 4.76 4.73
N ARG A 82 -13.99 5.68 4.67
CA ARG A 82 -12.94 5.81 5.70
C ARG A 82 -13.51 6.12 7.10
N ASN A 83 -14.69 6.72 7.15
CA ASN A 83 -15.38 7.02 8.40
C ASN A 83 -16.55 6.07 8.67
N ASN A 84 -16.73 5.01 7.89
CA ASN A 84 -17.76 4.01 8.15
C ASN A 84 -17.25 3.04 9.25
N VAL A 85 -17.82 3.18 10.43
CA VAL A 85 -17.43 2.42 11.63
C VAL A 85 -17.59 0.91 11.44
N ASP A 86 -18.65 0.47 10.76
CA ASP A 86 -18.94 -0.96 10.59
C ASP A 86 -17.93 -1.62 9.65
N ILE A 87 -17.59 -0.98 8.53
CA ILE A 87 -16.53 -1.46 7.64
C ILE A 87 -15.19 -1.56 8.41
N GLN A 88 -14.88 -0.56 9.27
CA GLN A 88 -13.63 -0.62 10.02
C GLN A 88 -13.63 -1.71 11.10
N LYS A 89 -14.76 -1.99 11.74
CA LYS A 89 -14.90 -3.15 12.65
C LYS A 89 -14.74 -4.49 11.93
N GLU A 90 -15.34 -4.64 10.75
CA GLU A 90 -15.17 -5.85 9.93
C GLU A 90 -13.70 -6.09 9.56
N ASN A 91 -12.95 -5.02 9.23
CA ASN A 91 -11.52 -5.11 8.98
C ASN A 91 -10.73 -5.60 10.21
N LEU A 92 -11.07 -5.15 11.41
CA LEU A 92 -10.43 -5.61 12.66
C LEU A 92 -10.67 -7.10 12.89
N VAL A 93 -11.93 -7.54 12.77
CA VAL A 93 -12.30 -8.96 12.92
C VAL A 93 -11.58 -9.82 11.88
N MET A 94 -11.58 -9.40 10.62
CA MET A 94 -10.87 -10.10 9.54
C MET A 94 -9.36 -10.20 9.83
N SER A 95 -8.74 -9.10 10.25
CA SER A 95 -7.31 -9.06 10.53
C SER A 95 -6.95 -10.00 11.68
N HIS A 96 -7.70 -9.94 12.79
CA HIS A 96 -7.52 -10.82 13.94
C HIS A 96 -7.61 -12.30 13.53
N ASN A 97 -8.64 -12.67 12.79
CA ASN A 97 -8.83 -14.04 12.31
C ASN A 97 -7.67 -14.53 11.43
N LEU A 98 -7.10 -13.65 10.60
CA LEU A 98 -5.95 -14.02 9.75
C LEU A 98 -4.66 -14.13 10.55
N PHE A 99 -4.42 -13.26 11.54
CA PHE A 99 -3.22 -13.33 12.39
C PHE A 99 -3.20 -14.64 13.21
N THR A 100 -4.36 -15.10 13.66
CA THR A 100 -4.50 -16.29 14.51
C THR A 100 -4.76 -17.59 13.74
N LEU A 101 -4.93 -17.52 12.41
CA LEU A 101 -5.33 -18.64 11.57
C LEU A 101 -4.30 -19.78 11.55
N TYR A 102 -3.01 -19.44 11.58
CA TYR A 102 -1.89 -20.36 11.45
C TYR A 102 -0.70 -19.87 12.30
N PRO A 103 0.16 -20.76 12.82
CA PRO A 103 1.38 -20.37 13.55
C PRO A 103 2.49 -19.93 12.59
N TYR A 104 2.33 -18.75 11.96
CA TYR A 104 3.33 -18.17 11.06
C TYR A 104 4.66 -17.91 11.78
N ASN A 105 5.77 -17.96 11.04
CA ASN A 105 7.07 -17.48 11.55
C ASN A 105 7.17 -15.95 11.53
N GLN A 106 6.43 -15.30 10.61
CA GLN A 106 6.46 -13.85 10.42
C GLN A 106 5.10 -13.33 9.95
N ILE A 107 4.71 -12.15 10.44
CA ILE A 107 3.54 -11.40 9.95
C ILE A 107 4.00 -10.02 9.49
N ILE A 108 3.77 -9.69 8.22
CA ILE A 108 3.98 -8.36 7.66
C ILE A 108 2.61 -7.76 7.33
N ALA A 109 2.25 -6.65 7.95
CA ALA A 109 0.96 -6.01 7.73
C ALA A 109 1.10 -4.54 7.33
N ILE A 110 0.15 -4.07 6.51
CA ILE A 110 0.18 -2.73 5.95
C ILE A 110 -0.64 -1.77 6.80
N GLY A 111 0.07 -0.82 7.41
CA GLY A 111 -0.44 0.36 8.10
C GLY A 111 -0.62 1.55 7.16
N SER A 112 -0.71 2.75 7.72
CA SER A 112 -0.90 3.98 6.98
C SER A 112 -0.30 5.18 7.70
N GLN A 113 0.24 6.13 6.96
CA GLN A 113 0.61 7.45 7.49
C GLN A 113 -0.57 8.18 8.16
N ALA A 114 -1.81 7.83 7.81
CA ALA A 114 -2.99 8.41 8.43
C ALA A 114 -3.11 8.16 9.94
N GLU A 115 -2.39 7.16 10.46
CA GLU A 115 -2.30 6.87 11.90
C GLU A 115 -1.70 8.04 12.70
N TYR A 116 -0.85 8.85 12.06
CA TYR A 116 -0.25 10.04 12.68
C TYR A 116 -1.22 11.24 12.74
N GLY A 117 -2.26 11.27 11.89
CA GLY A 117 -3.16 12.41 11.77
C GLY A 117 -2.54 13.54 10.95
N TYR A 118 -2.71 14.81 11.41
CA TYR A 118 -2.15 15.96 10.73
C TYR A 118 -0.73 16.27 11.23
N TYR A 119 0.17 16.56 10.30
CA TYR A 119 1.54 16.94 10.57
C TYR A 119 2.09 17.85 9.46
N SER A 120 3.16 18.59 9.74
CA SER A 120 3.76 19.58 8.82
C SER A 120 5.23 19.31 8.50
N ASP A 121 5.84 18.32 9.14
CA ASP A 121 7.26 18.00 9.03
C ASP A 121 7.47 16.57 8.53
N ILE A 122 8.72 16.21 8.20
CA ILE A 122 9.11 14.81 8.00
C ILE A 122 9.04 14.10 9.34
N ILE A 123 8.24 13.02 9.42
CA ILE A 123 7.96 12.34 10.68
C ILE A 123 8.66 10.98 10.76
N SER A 124 9.14 10.66 11.96
CA SER A 124 9.64 9.33 12.31
C SER A 124 8.55 8.47 12.95
N GLU A 125 8.85 7.22 13.23
CA GLU A 125 7.92 6.29 13.88
C GLU A 125 7.61 6.68 15.34
N ASP A 126 8.44 7.50 15.96
CA ASP A 126 8.25 8.02 17.33
C ASP A 126 7.30 9.23 17.38
N HIS A 127 6.88 9.74 16.23
CA HIS A 127 5.90 10.84 16.18
C HIS A 127 4.58 10.42 16.85
N PRO A 128 3.99 11.25 17.73
CA PRO A 128 2.74 10.93 18.39
C PRO A 128 1.61 10.60 17.43
N LEU A 129 0.82 9.57 17.74
CA LEU A 129 -0.34 9.20 16.96
C LEU A 129 -1.54 10.10 17.32
N ASN A 130 -2.18 10.66 16.29
CA ASN A 130 -3.39 11.45 16.43
C ASN A 130 -4.40 11.13 15.32
N PRO A 131 -4.90 9.88 15.23
CA PRO A 131 -5.78 9.45 14.16
C PRO A 131 -7.12 10.18 14.20
N THR A 132 -7.46 10.87 13.11
CA THR A 132 -8.69 11.70 13.02
C THR A 132 -9.86 11.00 12.34
N MET A 133 -9.60 9.91 11.61
CA MET A 133 -10.62 9.14 10.88
C MET A 133 -10.76 7.74 11.47
N GLU A 134 -11.95 7.15 11.37
CA GLU A 134 -12.22 5.78 11.85
C GLU A 134 -11.28 4.75 11.22
N TYR A 135 -10.97 4.90 9.93
CA TYR A 135 -9.93 4.12 9.24
C TYR A 135 -8.58 4.15 9.97
N ALA A 136 -8.13 5.34 10.33
CA ALA A 136 -6.83 5.52 10.99
C ALA A 136 -6.83 4.98 12.42
N LYS A 137 -7.93 5.18 13.18
CA LYS A 137 -8.12 4.61 14.52
C LYS A 137 -8.10 3.07 14.46
N ALA A 138 -8.81 2.48 13.49
CA ALA A 138 -8.83 1.03 13.31
C ALA A 138 -7.46 0.48 12.92
N LYS A 139 -6.67 1.22 12.11
CA LYS A 139 -5.28 0.82 11.79
C LYS A 139 -4.39 0.81 13.04
N VAL A 140 -4.48 1.83 13.89
CA VAL A 140 -3.76 1.87 15.17
C VAL A 140 -4.16 0.70 16.06
N GLN A 141 -5.46 0.43 16.20
CA GLN A 141 -5.96 -0.70 16.98
C GLN A 141 -5.44 -2.03 16.45
N CYS A 142 -5.55 -2.27 15.14
CA CYS A 142 -5.06 -3.49 14.48
C CYS A 142 -3.55 -3.69 14.70
N CYS A 143 -2.75 -2.61 14.61
CA CYS A 143 -1.33 -2.65 14.90
C CYS A 143 -1.05 -3.13 16.34
N ASN A 144 -1.76 -2.58 17.33
CA ASN A 144 -1.60 -2.94 18.73
C ASN A 144 -2.00 -4.40 18.99
N GLU A 145 -3.10 -4.86 18.40
CA GLU A 145 -3.58 -6.25 18.52
C GLU A 145 -2.59 -7.22 17.87
N MET A 146 -2.11 -6.93 16.66
CA MET A 146 -1.08 -7.74 15.98
C MET A 146 0.20 -7.82 16.81
N LYS A 147 0.69 -6.68 17.30
CA LYS A 147 1.88 -6.61 18.14
C LYS A 147 1.73 -7.50 19.38
N ALA A 148 0.67 -7.33 20.15
CA ALA A 148 0.42 -8.09 21.38
C ALA A 148 0.39 -9.61 21.09
N TYR A 149 -0.33 -10.02 20.06
CA TYR A 149 -0.42 -11.43 19.64
C TYR A 149 0.96 -11.99 19.22
N CYS A 150 1.69 -11.27 18.40
CA CYS A 150 2.99 -11.72 17.91
C CYS A 150 4.03 -11.80 19.04
N GLU A 151 4.05 -10.85 19.97
CA GLU A 151 4.95 -10.85 21.14
C GLU A 151 4.62 -12.03 22.07
N GLU A 152 3.33 -12.32 22.32
CA GLU A 152 2.91 -13.49 23.11
C GLU A 152 3.34 -14.82 22.49
N LYS A 153 3.25 -14.91 21.14
CA LYS A 153 3.53 -16.16 20.40
C LYS A 153 4.96 -16.27 19.90
N ASN A 154 5.83 -15.27 20.15
CA ASN A 154 7.20 -15.17 19.62
C ASN A 154 7.25 -15.24 18.08
N ILE A 155 6.31 -14.55 17.40
CA ILE A 155 6.24 -14.40 15.95
C ILE A 155 6.96 -13.09 15.56
N GLU A 156 7.81 -13.15 14.54
CA GLU A 156 8.36 -11.92 13.94
C GLU A 156 7.25 -11.08 13.33
N TRP A 157 7.27 -9.75 13.52
CA TRP A 157 6.22 -8.89 12.98
C TRP A 157 6.72 -7.55 12.49
N GLN A 158 6.16 -7.07 11.40
CA GLN A 158 6.40 -5.74 10.88
C GLN A 158 5.07 -5.07 10.52
N TRP A 159 4.89 -3.87 11.02
CA TRP A 159 3.80 -2.97 10.68
C TRP A 159 4.32 -1.83 9.81
N ILE A 160 3.90 -1.77 8.55
CA ILE A 160 4.46 -0.83 7.57
C ILE A 160 3.51 0.33 7.36
N ARG A 161 3.82 1.49 7.92
CA ARG A 161 3.09 2.74 7.67
C ARG A 161 3.48 3.31 6.31
N ILE A 162 2.67 3.00 5.30
CA ILE A 162 2.92 3.50 3.95
C ILE A 162 2.46 4.95 3.81
N PHE A 163 3.20 5.71 3.01
CA PHE A 163 2.86 7.05 2.56
C PHE A 163 2.19 6.99 1.18
N SER A 164 2.60 7.80 0.19
CA SER A 164 1.97 7.74 -1.12
C SER A 164 2.63 6.66 -1.99
N VAL A 165 1.82 5.77 -2.55
CA VAL A 165 2.27 4.76 -3.51
C VAL A 165 1.55 4.97 -4.84
N PHE A 166 2.27 4.92 -5.97
CA PHE A 166 1.72 5.03 -7.31
C PHE A 166 2.29 3.96 -8.24
N GLY A 167 1.58 3.63 -9.31
CA GLY A 167 2.01 2.63 -10.30
C GLY A 167 0.86 2.00 -11.06
N GLU A 168 1.14 0.94 -11.78
CA GLU A 168 0.20 0.17 -12.58
C GLU A 168 -0.92 -0.40 -11.70
N LYS A 169 -2.09 -0.59 -12.28
CA LYS A 169 -3.30 -1.09 -11.59
C LYS A 169 -3.77 -0.19 -10.43
N GLN A 170 -3.25 1.04 -10.31
CA GLN A 170 -3.71 2.01 -9.32
C GLN A 170 -5.21 2.29 -9.50
N THR A 171 -5.98 2.15 -8.42
CA THR A 171 -7.43 2.21 -8.46
C THR A 171 -8.01 3.60 -8.14
N GLY A 172 -7.17 4.61 -7.80
CA GLY A 172 -7.58 5.99 -7.50
C GLY A 172 -6.40 6.90 -7.19
N GLY A 173 -6.71 8.13 -6.76
CA GLY A 173 -5.71 9.16 -6.46
C GLY A 173 -5.43 10.10 -7.64
N LEU A 174 -4.65 11.14 -7.35
CA LEU A 174 -4.41 12.24 -8.30
C LEU A 174 -3.75 11.77 -9.59
N ILE A 175 -2.73 10.91 -9.51
CA ILE A 175 -1.98 10.43 -10.67
C ILE A 175 -2.91 9.68 -11.64
N LYS A 176 -3.70 8.73 -11.12
CA LYS A 176 -4.69 8.00 -11.93
C LYS A 176 -5.67 8.96 -12.61
N LEU A 177 -6.28 9.85 -11.82
CA LEU A 177 -7.26 10.81 -12.33
C LEU A 177 -6.66 11.69 -13.45
N ALA A 178 -5.43 12.17 -13.26
CA ALA A 178 -4.75 12.98 -14.26
C ALA A 178 -4.46 12.20 -15.55
N ILE A 179 -4.01 10.93 -15.41
CA ILE A 179 -3.77 10.05 -16.57
C ILE A 179 -5.07 9.86 -17.35
N GLU A 180 -6.17 9.49 -16.68
CA GLU A 180 -7.46 9.26 -17.32
C GLU A 180 -7.95 10.51 -18.06
N LYS A 181 -7.92 11.68 -17.42
CA LYS A 181 -8.31 12.94 -18.05
C LYS A 181 -7.47 13.26 -19.29
N CYS A 182 -6.16 13.09 -19.20
CA CYS A 182 -5.27 13.33 -20.33
C CYS A 182 -5.50 12.35 -21.49
N LEU A 183 -5.69 11.05 -21.20
CA LEU A 183 -5.89 10.04 -22.23
C LEU A 183 -7.29 10.12 -22.87
N ASN A 184 -8.30 10.55 -22.10
CA ASN A 184 -9.67 10.77 -22.59
C ASN A 184 -9.81 12.07 -23.40
N GLY A 185 -8.75 12.88 -23.53
CA GLY A 185 -8.79 14.12 -24.29
C GLY A 185 -9.63 15.23 -23.63
N GLU A 186 -9.73 15.25 -22.29
CA GLU A 186 -10.45 16.32 -21.62
C GLU A 186 -9.76 17.68 -21.86
N MET A 187 -10.57 18.73 -22.04
CA MET A 187 -10.08 20.05 -22.41
C MET A 187 -9.41 20.81 -21.27
N SER A 188 -9.83 20.55 -20.02
CA SER A 188 -9.29 21.22 -18.84
C SER A 188 -9.40 20.36 -17.59
N PHE A 189 -8.54 20.68 -16.61
CA PHE A 189 -8.54 20.09 -15.28
C PHE A 189 -8.38 21.18 -14.22
N ASP A 190 -9.45 21.48 -13.50
CA ASP A 190 -9.45 22.40 -12.38
C ASP A 190 -8.83 21.73 -11.16
N THR A 191 -7.86 22.38 -10.52
CA THR A 191 -7.14 21.85 -9.38
C THR A 191 -6.90 22.92 -8.32
N THR A 192 -6.47 22.49 -7.13
CA THR A 192 -5.89 23.37 -6.11
C THR A 192 -4.60 24.01 -6.66
N PRO A 193 -3.96 24.96 -5.96
CA PRO A 193 -2.67 25.51 -6.39
C PRO A 193 -1.58 24.43 -6.64
N GLY A 194 -1.74 23.25 -6.02
CA GLY A 194 -0.87 22.09 -6.28
C GLY A 194 0.49 22.15 -5.61
N GLU A 195 0.66 23.00 -4.59
CA GLU A 195 1.94 23.21 -3.91
C GLU A 195 2.25 22.13 -2.85
N GLN A 196 1.23 21.38 -2.41
CA GLN A 196 1.42 20.28 -1.44
C GLN A 196 2.36 19.22 -2.03
N LYS A 197 3.35 18.83 -1.22
CA LYS A 197 4.40 17.88 -1.61
C LYS A 197 4.21 16.56 -0.91
N TYR A 198 4.25 15.47 -1.67
CA TYR A 198 4.16 14.11 -1.17
C TYR A 198 5.34 13.28 -1.66
N SER A 199 5.81 12.39 -0.80
CA SER A 199 6.80 11.40 -1.16
C SER A 199 6.12 10.22 -1.85
N TYR A 200 6.49 9.95 -3.11
CA TYR A 200 5.85 8.96 -3.95
C TYR A 200 6.73 7.72 -4.14
N LEU A 201 6.33 6.60 -3.55
CA LEU A 201 6.96 5.29 -3.77
C LEU A 201 6.34 4.60 -4.98
N TYR A 202 7.17 4.11 -5.89
CA TYR A 202 6.68 3.31 -7.01
C TYR A 202 6.22 1.92 -6.52
N ALA A 203 5.11 1.44 -7.04
CA ALA A 203 4.46 0.24 -6.52
C ALA A 203 5.26 -1.06 -6.73
N GLU A 204 6.05 -1.16 -7.81
CA GLU A 204 6.97 -2.28 -7.98
C GLU A 204 8.10 -2.22 -6.96
N ASP A 205 8.62 -1.03 -6.65
CA ASP A 205 9.64 -0.87 -5.61
C ASP A 205 9.08 -1.21 -4.22
N PHE A 206 7.80 -0.88 -3.95
CA PHE A 206 7.09 -1.38 -2.76
C PHE A 206 7.10 -2.91 -2.71
N GLY A 207 6.79 -3.60 -3.80
CA GLY A 207 6.86 -5.06 -3.87
C GLY A 207 8.26 -5.60 -3.52
N LYS A 208 9.31 -4.97 -4.05
CA LYS A 208 10.72 -5.32 -3.75
C LYS A 208 11.05 -5.09 -2.27
N VAL A 209 10.57 -3.98 -1.69
CA VAL A 209 10.73 -3.68 -0.25
C VAL A 209 10.17 -4.81 0.60
N ILE A 210 8.92 -5.23 0.36
CA ILE A 210 8.30 -6.28 1.16
C ILE A 210 9.03 -7.62 0.98
N CYS A 211 9.45 -7.95 -0.24
CA CYS A 211 10.24 -9.16 -0.47
C CYS A 211 11.58 -9.17 0.28
N ASN A 212 12.25 -8.02 0.40
CA ASN A 212 13.50 -7.91 1.16
C ASN A 212 13.32 -8.09 2.67
N MET A 213 12.09 -7.99 3.17
CA MET A 213 11.76 -8.19 4.58
C MET A 213 11.46 -9.65 4.93
N LEU A 214 11.18 -10.50 3.92
CA LEU A 214 10.80 -11.89 4.13
C LEU A 214 11.89 -12.68 4.85
N GLY A 215 11.50 -13.42 5.89
CA GLY A 215 12.40 -14.25 6.69
C GLY A 215 13.38 -13.47 7.57
N SER A 216 13.19 -12.15 7.73
CA SER A 216 14.01 -11.36 8.67
C SER A 216 13.77 -11.81 10.10
N LYS A 217 14.83 -11.76 10.94
CA LYS A 217 14.78 -12.12 12.36
C LYS A 217 15.31 -10.97 13.21
N GLY A 218 14.69 -10.76 14.39
CA GLY A 218 15.06 -9.72 15.32
C GLY A 218 14.79 -8.30 14.79
N LYS A 219 13.82 -8.17 13.88
CA LYS A 219 13.47 -6.89 13.24
C LYS A 219 11.97 -6.59 13.39
N SER A 220 11.37 -7.12 14.44
CA SER A 220 9.97 -6.79 14.78
C SER A 220 9.82 -5.31 15.10
N GLY A 221 8.76 -4.69 14.59
CA GLY A 221 8.51 -3.27 14.84
C GLY A 221 7.62 -2.57 13.82
N ILE A 222 7.42 -1.29 14.07
CA ILE A 222 6.71 -0.37 13.19
C ILE A 222 7.76 0.36 12.34
N TYR A 223 7.48 0.49 11.05
CA TYR A 223 8.37 1.13 10.09
C TYR A 223 7.61 2.06 9.16
N ASN A 224 8.09 3.28 8.98
CA ASN A 224 7.64 4.15 7.92
C ASN A 224 8.19 3.69 6.58
N LEU A 225 7.37 3.77 5.55
CA LEU A 225 7.79 3.48 4.18
C LEU A 225 7.35 4.61 3.25
N SER A 226 8.32 5.40 2.84
CA SER A 226 8.21 6.50 1.90
C SER A 226 9.36 6.44 0.89
N GLN A 227 9.41 7.36 -0.07
CA GLN A 227 10.54 7.46 -0.99
C GLN A 227 11.12 8.87 -0.95
N PRO A 228 12.14 9.12 -0.11
CA PRO A 228 12.68 10.47 0.10
C PRO A 228 13.30 11.08 -1.16
N LEU A 229 13.71 10.26 -2.14
CA LEU A 229 14.23 10.74 -3.42
C LEU A 229 13.13 11.18 -4.40
N CYS A 230 11.86 10.95 -4.07
CA CYS A 230 10.70 11.27 -4.91
C CYS A 230 9.68 12.15 -4.19
N LEU A 231 10.13 13.24 -3.58
CA LEU A 231 9.25 14.27 -3.02
C LEU A 231 8.80 15.20 -4.15
N LYS A 232 7.51 15.15 -4.51
CA LYS A 232 6.92 15.90 -5.63
C LYS A 232 5.68 16.66 -5.20
N SER A 233 5.55 17.90 -5.72
CA SER A 233 4.31 18.64 -5.61
C SER A 233 3.24 18.09 -6.56
N ASN A 234 1.97 18.27 -6.20
CA ASN A 234 0.87 17.89 -7.10
C ASN A 234 0.97 18.62 -8.44
N LYS A 235 1.47 19.86 -8.46
CA LYS A 235 1.72 20.62 -9.68
C LYS A 235 2.75 19.94 -10.59
N GLU A 236 3.90 19.52 -10.04
CA GLU A 236 4.92 18.77 -10.78
C GLU A 236 4.37 17.46 -11.34
N ILE A 237 3.58 16.71 -10.54
CA ILE A 237 2.92 15.47 -10.97
C ILE A 237 2.01 15.72 -12.18
N LEU A 238 1.12 16.70 -12.09
CA LEU A 238 0.15 17.00 -13.15
C LEU A 238 0.84 17.45 -14.44
N GLN A 239 1.89 18.26 -14.31
CA GLN A 239 2.71 18.70 -15.47
C GLN A 239 3.44 17.51 -16.11
N ALA A 240 4.01 16.62 -15.32
CA ALA A 240 4.68 15.41 -15.82
C ALA A 240 3.70 14.49 -16.57
N VAL A 241 2.51 14.23 -16.00
CA VAL A 241 1.47 13.43 -16.67
C VAL A 241 1.07 14.07 -18.00
N LYS A 242 0.77 15.37 -18.04
CA LYS A 242 0.44 16.10 -19.27
C LYS A 242 1.53 15.93 -20.33
N THR A 243 2.79 16.13 -19.94
CA THR A 243 3.95 16.03 -20.85
C THR A 243 4.11 14.61 -21.40
N LEU A 244 4.07 13.59 -20.54
CA LEU A 244 4.29 12.19 -20.94
C LEU A 244 3.13 11.61 -21.75
N THR A 245 1.90 12.08 -21.54
CA THR A 245 0.73 11.71 -22.35
C THR A 245 0.63 12.48 -23.64
N LYS A 246 1.41 13.59 -23.80
CA LYS A 246 1.32 14.55 -24.91
C LYS A 246 -0.09 15.15 -25.03
N SER A 247 -0.77 15.36 -23.90
CA SER A 247 -2.12 15.91 -23.87
C SER A 247 -2.11 17.44 -23.97
N ASP A 248 -3.07 18.00 -24.67
CA ASP A 248 -3.29 19.46 -24.75
C ASP A 248 -4.14 20.00 -23.59
N ILE A 249 -4.50 19.18 -22.60
CA ILE A 249 -5.32 19.54 -21.45
C ILE A 249 -4.81 20.83 -20.78
N ARG A 250 -5.70 21.76 -20.49
CA ARG A 250 -5.37 22.97 -19.72
C ARG A 250 -5.45 22.67 -18.23
N LEU A 251 -4.33 22.79 -17.52
CA LEU A 251 -4.26 22.64 -16.05
C LEU A 251 -4.56 23.99 -15.40
N ASN A 252 -5.71 24.13 -14.75
CA ASN A 252 -6.15 25.36 -14.09
C ASN A 252 -5.77 25.30 -12.60
N PHE A 253 -4.51 25.60 -12.29
CA PHE A 253 -4.03 25.65 -10.91
C PHE A 253 -4.67 26.80 -10.13
N GLY A 254 -5.18 26.52 -8.92
CA GLY A 254 -5.83 27.49 -8.05
C GLY A 254 -7.32 27.73 -8.39
N ALA A 255 -7.88 27.04 -9.39
CA ALA A 255 -9.32 27.09 -9.67
C ALA A 255 -10.16 26.53 -8.52
N MET A 256 -9.58 25.65 -7.70
CA MET A 256 -10.19 25.11 -6.50
C MET A 256 -9.38 25.50 -5.26
N PRO A 257 -10.02 25.86 -4.13
CA PRO A 257 -9.31 26.08 -2.88
C PRO A 257 -8.78 24.76 -2.31
N TYR A 258 -7.80 24.84 -1.42
CA TYR A 258 -7.44 23.68 -0.60
C TYR A 258 -8.60 23.29 0.32
N PRO A 259 -8.88 21.99 0.49
CA PRO A 259 -9.82 21.55 1.50
C PRO A 259 -9.29 21.87 2.91
N ASN A 260 -10.22 22.03 3.86
CA ASN A 260 -9.83 22.21 5.26
C ASN A 260 -9.00 21.01 5.75
N GLY A 261 -7.91 21.30 6.45
CA GLY A 261 -7.01 20.26 6.95
C GLY A 261 -6.12 19.63 5.85
N GLN A 262 -5.88 20.32 4.74
CA GLN A 262 -4.95 19.86 3.71
C GLN A 262 -3.56 19.66 4.29
N VAL A 263 -3.04 18.43 4.20
CA VAL A 263 -1.65 18.13 4.50
C VAL A 263 -0.78 18.69 3.38
N MET A 264 0.11 19.63 3.73
CA MET A 264 0.99 20.28 2.74
C MET A 264 2.31 19.53 2.50
N LEU A 265 2.77 18.77 3.48
CA LEU A 265 3.91 17.88 3.36
C LEU A 265 3.51 16.48 3.84
N MET A 266 3.63 15.48 2.97
CA MET A 266 3.42 14.07 3.32
C MET A 266 4.70 13.30 3.04
N ASP A 267 5.56 13.24 4.05
CA ASP A 267 6.83 12.51 3.99
C ASP A 267 7.15 11.87 5.34
N GLY A 268 7.82 10.73 5.31
CA GLY A 268 8.23 9.99 6.50
C GLY A 268 9.71 9.62 6.43
N SER A 269 10.41 9.77 7.56
CA SER A 269 11.76 9.25 7.68
C SER A 269 11.76 7.74 7.47
N VAL A 270 12.64 7.26 6.63
CA VAL A 270 12.90 5.84 6.37
C VAL A 270 14.18 5.33 7.05
N GLU A 271 14.81 6.13 7.89
CA GLU A 271 16.09 5.79 8.53
C GLU A 271 16.02 4.48 9.32
N LYS A 272 14.95 4.31 10.11
CA LYS A 272 14.73 3.08 10.87
C LYS A 272 14.56 1.88 9.94
N PHE A 273 13.77 2.04 8.87
CA PHE A 273 13.60 1.01 7.86
C PHE A 273 14.93 0.65 7.18
N GLU A 274 15.66 1.65 6.69
CA GLU A 274 16.93 1.44 5.98
C GLU A 274 18.02 0.82 6.86
N LYS A 275 18.06 1.16 8.13
CA LYS A 275 18.96 0.52 9.11
C LYS A 275 18.63 -0.96 9.30
N ALA A 276 17.36 -1.33 9.24
CA ALA A 276 16.93 -2.71 9.44
C ALA A 276 17.02 -3.56 8.17
N PHE A 277 16.62 -3.04 7.01
CA PHE A 277 16.37 -3.81 5.79
C PHE A 277 17.19 -3.34 4.58
N GLY A 278 18.01 -2.30 4.71
CA GLY A 278 18.74 -1.70 3.60
C GLY A 278 17.94 -0.62 2.88
N LYS A 279 18.58 -0.01 1.89
CA LYS A 279 18.02 1.13 1.15
C LYS A 279 16.67 0.81 0.50
N VAL A 280 15.75 1.77 0.57
CA VAL A 280 14.49 1.70 -0.17
C VAL A 280 14.82 1.73 -1.67
N PRO A 281 14.41 0.72 -2.46
CA PRO A 281 14.60 0.74 -3.90
C PRO A 281 14.01 1.99 -4.53
N TYR A 282 14.67 2.52 -5.56
CA TYR A 282 14.22 3.70 -6.26
C TYR A 282 14.25 3.51 -7.77
N THR A 283 13.09 3.51 -8.37
CA THR A 283 12.93 3.67 -9.81
C THR A 283 12.72 5.16 -10.13
N ASP A 284 13.46 5.71 -11.09
CA ASP A 284 13.28 7.10 -11.51
C ASP A 284 11.81 7.44 -11.75
N PHE A 285 11.37 8.58 -11.24
CA PHE A 285 9.97 8.99 -11.26
C PHE A 285 9.37 9.03 -12.67
N ASN A 286 10.11 9.54 -13.66
CA ASN A 286 9.58 9.63 -15.03
C ASN A 286 9.51 8.25 -15.69
N ILE A 287 10.44 7.35 -15.37
CA ILE A 287 10.40 5.95 -15.82
C ILE A 287 9.16 5.26 -15.22
N ALA A 288 8.98 5.32 -13.91
CA ALA A 288 7.86 4.74 -13.20
C ALA A 288 6.51 5.34 -13.68
N LEU A 289 6.45 6.65 -13.86
CA LEU A 289 5.23 7.33 -14.34
C LEU A 289 4.90 6.93 -15.78
N LYS A 290 5.90 6.77 -16.65
CA LYS A 290 5.70 6.29 -18.03
C LYS A 290 5.17 4.86 -18.06
N GLN A 291 5.70 3.95 -17.22
CA GLN A 291 5.18 2.58 -17.07
C GLN A 291 3.74 2.61 -16.58
N THR A 292 3.46 3.43 -15.56
CA THR A 292 2.10 3.63 -15.05
C THR A 292 1.16 4.10 -16.15
N ILE A 293 1.50 5.15 -16.91
CA ILE A 293 0.66 5.65 -18.02
C ILE A 293 0.40 4.57 -19.06
N ASN A 294 1.41 3.78 -19.43
CA ASN A 294 1.26 2.72 -20.42
C ASN A 294 0.26 1.63 -19.98
N SER A 295 0.12 1.39 -18.68
CA SER A 295 -0.87 0.43 -18.16
C SER A 295 -2.33 0.91 -18.22
N PHE A 296 -2.55 2.18 -18.56
CA PHE A 296 -3.88 2.78 -18.76
C PHE A 296 -4.26 2.93 -20.24
N ARG A 297 -3.36 2.61 -21.17
CA ARG A 297 -3.58 2.60 -22.62
C ARG A 297 -4.10 1.25 -23.10
#